data_a04b01bc66527a5b37ad100552bd6ce7
#
_entry.id   a04b01bc66527a5b37ad100552bd6ce7
#
_cell.length_a   1.000
_cell.length_b   1.000
_cell.length_c   1.000
_cell.angle_alpha   90.00
_cell.angle_beta   90.00
_cell.angle_gamma   90.00
#
_symmetry.space_group_name_H-M   'P 1'
#
loop_
_entity.id
_entity.type
_entity.pdbx_description
1 polymer ?
#
loop_
_entity_poly.entity_id
_entity_poly.type
_entity_poly.pdbx_seq_one_letter_code
_entity_poly.pdbx_strand_id
1 'polypeptide(L)'
;PFIALLLSSLALGAMVVGTSGTLSMTEVLKAFQTGFGNTLAGTGTIIVLGVVFGKLLAESGGAGVLAKRFIQVLGPDRIGLCIILLALCVGMTTWFAVGLLLILPIVITLAKETGKPFLLLVLPMLSFLSVMHGLMPPHPGPVIAIEALKADMGKVILWALVLGIPVAAIAGP
;
A
#
# COMPACT_ATOMS: atom_id res chain seq x y z
N PRO A 1 7.80 -11.11 13.19
CA PRO A 1 6.35 -11.33 13.06
C PRO A 1 6.00 -12.70 12.51
N PHE A 2 6.65 -13.16 11.42
CA PHE A 2 6.34 -14.45 10.76
C PHE A 2 6.46 -15.64 11.69
N ILE A 3 7.60 -15.78 12.40
CA ILE A 3 7.85 -16.89 13.35
C ILE A 3 6.81 -16.85 14.49
N ALA A 4 6.47 -15.68 15.00
CA ALA A 4 5.48 -15.54 16.06
C ALA A 4 4.09 -16.02 15.59
N LEU A 5 3.66 -15.62 14.40
CA LEU A 5 2.39 -16.06 13.81
C LEU A 5 2.38 -17.58 13.54
N LEU A 6 3.48 -18.11 13.03
CA LEU A 6 3.64 -19.56 12.82
C LEU A 6 3.52 -20.33 14.14
N LEU A 7 4.28 -19.94 15.15
CA LEU A 7 4.26 -20.61 16.43
C LEU A 7 2.91 -20.48 17.15
N SER A 8 2.29 -19.30 17.12
CA SER A 8 0.97 -19.10 17.73
C SER A 8 -0.14 -19.91 17.03
N SER A 9 -0.11 -20.01 15.70
CA SER A 9 -1.08 -20.82 14.96
C SER A 9 -0.92 -22.31 15.24
N LEU A 10 0.30 -22.82 15.31
CA LEU A 10 0.58 -24.22 15.68
C LEU A 10 0.25 -24.51 17.14
N ALA A 11 0.55 -23.58 18.06
CA ALA A 11 0.19 -23.74 19.47
C ALA A 11 -1.34 -23.77 19.66
N LEU A 12 -2.07 -22.88 18.98
CA LEU A 12 -3.54 -22.91 19.00
C LEU A 12 -4.07 -24.23 18.46
N GLY A 13 -3.54 -24.73 17.35
CA GLY A 13 -3.91 -26.02 16.78
C GLY A 13 -3.64 -27.17 17.77
N ALA A 14 -2.49 -27.20 18.43
CA ALA A 14 -2.17 -28.19 19.44
C ALA A 14 -3.12 -28.14 20.67
N MET A 15 -3.51 -26.93 21.11
CA MET A 15 -4.50 -26.76 22.18
C MET A 15 -5.87 -27.34 21.77
N VAL A 16 -6.31 -27.11 20.53
CA VAL A 16 -7.58 -27.65 20.02
C VAL A 16 -7.53 -29.17 19.98
N VAL A 17 -6.43 -29.77 19.53
CA VAL A 17 -6.22 -31.23 19.57
C VAL A 17 -6.35 -31.77 21.00
N GLY A 18 -5.70 -31.11 21.96
CA GLY A 18 -5.70 -31.52 23.37
C GLY A 18 -7.06 -31.37 24.07
N THR A 19 -7.88 -30.40 23.64
CA THR A 19 -9.16 -30.09 24.32
C THR A 19 -10.37 -30.72 23.68
N SER A 20 -10.41 -30.82 22.34
CA SER A 20 -11.60 -31.31 21.61
C SER A 20 -11.60 -32.82 21.35
N GLY A 21 -10.42 -33.45 21.30
CA GLY A 21 -10.25 -34.86 20.96
C GLY A 21 -10.77 -35.27 19.55
N THR A 22 -11.24 -34.29 18.77
CA THR A 22 -11.86 -34.51 17.45
C THR A 22 -10.91 -34.33 16.29
N LEU A 23 -9.78 -33.62 16.50
CA LEU A 23 -8.76 -33.34 15.49
C LEU A 23 -7.44 -34.00 15.86
N SER A 24 -6.72 -34.47 14.84
CA SER A 24 -5.34 -34.94 15.00
C SER A 24 -4.33 -33.84 14.67
N MET A 25 -3.10 -33.94 15.17
CA MET A 25 -2.01 -33.01 14.82
C MET A 25 -1.74 -33.01 13.31
N THR A 26 -1.93 -34.14 12.63
CA THR A 26 -1.79 -34.23 11.16
C THR A 26 -2.83 -33.37 10.43
N GLU A 27 -4.06 -33.31 10.92
CA GLU A 27 -5.09 -32.45 10.35
C GLU A 27 -4.81 -30.98 10.60
N VAL A 28 -4.28 -30.60 11.76
CA VAL A 28 -3.83 -29.23 12.06
C VAL A 28 -2.73 -28.80 11.09
N LEU A 29 -1.72 -29.66 10.88
CA LEU A 29 -0.63 -29.37 9.93
C LEU A 29 -1.14 -29.24 8.49
N LYS A 30 -2.07 -30.11 8.07
CA LYS A 30 -2.71 -30.02 6.75
C LYS A 30 -3.53 -28.74 6.60
N ALA A 31 -4.30 -28.37 7.62
CA ALA A 31 -5.08 -27.13 7.61
C ALA A 31 -4.16 -25.90 7.50
N PHE A 32 -3.05 -25.89 8.24
CA PHE A 32 -2.04 -24.83 8.12
C PHE A 32 -1.44 -24.75 6.71
N GLN A 33 -0.99 -25.89 6.15
CA GLN A 33 -0.43 -25.96 4.80
C GLN A 33 -1.42 -25.45 3.74
N THR A 34 -2.67 -25.90 3.84
CA THR A 34 -3.74 -25.53 2.91
C THR A 34 -4.05 -24.03 3.03
N GLY A 35 -4.24 -23.52 4.24
CA GLY A 35 -4.52 -22.10 4.48
C GLY A 35 -3.38 -21.19 4.00
N PHE A 36 -2.14 -21.55 4.32
CA PHE A 36 -0.96 -20.83 3.87
C PHE A 36 -0.82 -20.86 2.34
N GLY A 37 -0.97 -22.05 1.73
CA GLY A 37 -0.89 -22.20 0.29
C GLY A 37 -1.97 -21.41 -0.46
N ASN A 38 -3.22 -21.45 0.01
CA ASN A 38 -4.32 -20.70 -0.58
C ASN A 38 -4.11 -19.17 -0.47
N THR A 39 -3.64 -18.70 0.68
CA THR A 39 -3.31 -17.27 0.87
C THR A 39 -2.19 -16.85 -0.07
N LEU A 40 -1.12 -17.63 -0.20
CA LEU A 40 -0.04 -17.32 -1.14
C LEU A 40 -0.51 -17.35 -2.60
N ALA A 41 -1.34 -18.29 -2.98
CA ALA A 41 -1.86 -18.40 -4.34
C ALA A 41 -2.81 -17.24 -4.68
N GLY A 42 -3.72 -16.89 -3.77
CA GLY A 42 -4.73 -15.85 -4.00
C GLY A 42 -4.15 -14.43 -3.91
N THR A 43 -3.45 -14.13 -2.82
CA THR A 43 -2.99 -12.77 -2.53
C THR A 43 -1.50 -12.55 -2.75
N GLY A 44 -0.68 -13.57 -2.51
CA GLY A 44 0.78 -13.46 -2.53
C GLY A 44 1.33 -13.01 -3.87
N THR A 45 0.82 -13.56 -4.97
CA THR A 45 1.24 -13.19 -6.33
C THR A 45 1.01 -11.71 -6.62
N ILE A 46 -0.17 -11.20 -6.27
CA ILE A 46 -0.52 -9.78 -6.49
C ILE A 46 0.38 -8.87 -5.68
N ILE A 47 0.61 -9.22 -4.40
CA ILE A 47 1.48 -8.47 -3.50
C ILE A 47 2.92 -8.44 -4.03
N VAL A 48 3.46 -9.60 -4.43
CA VAL A 48 4.84 -9.70 -4.97
C VAL A 48 4.99 -8.87 -6.24
N LEU A 49 4.07 -8.99 -7.19
CA LEU A 49 4.10 -8.20 -8.41
C LEU A 49 4.00 -6.69 -8.12
N GLY A 50 3.14 -6.28 -7.18
CA GLY A 50 3.03 -4.89 -6.73
C GLY A 50 4.34 -4.36 -6.14
N VAL A 51 4.99 -5.15 -5.27
CA VAL A 51 6.29 -4.79 -4.69
C VAL A 51 7.38 -4.67 -5.75
N VAL A 52 7.44 -5.61 -6.69
CA VAL A 52 8.41 -5.57 -7.80
C VAL A 52 8.19 -4.32 -8.66
N PHE A 53 6.94 -4.03 -9.02
CA PHE A 53 6.63 -2.83 -9.79
C PHE A 53 6.98 -1.55 -9.04
N GLY A 54 6.64 -1.47 -7.75
CA GLY A 54 7.02 -0.34 -6.89
C GLY A 54 8.54 -0.15 -6.82
N LYS A 55 9.29 -1.24 -6.69
CA LYS A 55 10.76 -1.21 -6.67
C LYS A 55 11.34 -0.75 -8.00
N LEU A 56 10.81 -1.23 -9.12
CA LEU A 56 11.21 -0.78 -10.46
C LEU A 56 10.97 0.73 -10.64
N LEU A 57 9.83 1.25 -10.21
CA LEU A 57 9.53 2.69 -10.24
C LEU A 57 10.52 3.48 -9.39
N ALA A 58 10.91 2.94 -8.23
CA ALA A 58 11.88 3.55 -7.33
C ALA A 58 13.28 3.60 -7.96
N GLU A 59 13.80 2.45 -8.41
CA GLU A 59 15.18 2.31 -8.89
C GLU A 59 15.40 2.94 -10.28
N SER A 60 14.36 3.00 -11.12
CA SER A 60 14.43 3.65 -12.44
C SER A 60 14.46 5.17 -12.40
N GLY A 61 14.26 5.80 -11.22
CA GLY A 61 14.09 7.25 -11.11
C GLY A 61 12.74 7.75 -11.63
N GLY A 62 11.78 6.85 -11.89
CA GLY A 62 10.47 7.15 -12.47
C GLY A 62 9.67 8.19 -11.70
N ALA A 63 9.75 8.19 -10.36
CA ALA A 63 9.11 9.20 -9.53
C ALA A 63 9.62 10.63 -9.84
N GLY A 64 10.94 10.79 -10.06
CA GLY A 64 11.52 12.07 -10.45
C GLY A 64 11.10 12.53 -11.85
N VAL A 65 10.96 11.60 -12.79
CA VAL A 65 10.47 11.88 -14.15
C VAL A 65 9.00 12.33 -14.09
N LEU A 66 8.16 11.65 -13.33
CA LEU A 66 6.76 12.02 -13.11
C LEU A 66 6.64 13.42 -12.50
N ALA A 67 7.43 13.73 -11.45
CA ALA A 67 7.44 15.03 -10.82
C ALA A 67 7.77 16.15 -11.82
N LYS A 68 8.85 15.99 -12.60
CA LYS A 68 9.23 16.93 -13.65
C LYS A 68 8.10 17.12 -14.68
N ARG A 69 7.49 16.03 -15.10
CA ARG A 69 6.41 16.08 -16.10
C ARG A 69 5.18 16.80 -15.57
N PHE A 70 4.77 16.55 -14.33
CA PHE A 70 3.64 17.27 -13.74
C PHE A 70 3.91 18.78 -13.62
N ILE A 71 5.12 19.17 -13.20
CA ILE A 71 5.50 20.58 -13.12
C ILE A 71 5.50 21.23 -14.51
N GLN A 72 5.97 20.53 -15.54
CA GLN A 72 5.96 21.06 -16.92
C GLN A 72 4.55 21.28 -17.45
N VAL A 73 3.60 20.37 -17.12
CA VAL A 73 2.22 20.42 -17.63
C VAL A 73 1.35 21.40 -16.84
N LEU A 74 1.47 21.42 -15.50
CA LEU A 74 0.61 22.19 -14.62
C LEU A 74 1.16 23.57 -14.27
N GLY A 75 2.44 23.77 -14.49
CA GLY A 75 3.17 24.99 -14.15
C GLY A 75 3.64 25.05 -12.69
N PRO A 76 4.61 25.95 -12.39
CA PRO A 76 5.22 26.07 -11.07
C PRO A 76 4.26 26.62 -10.00
N ASP A 77 3.20 27.33 -10.39
CA ASP A 77 2.22 27.87 -9.45
C ASP A 77 1.38 26.77 -8.77
N ARG A 78 1.24 25.62 -9.43
CA ARG A 78 0.42 24.49 -8.99
C ARG A 78 1.24 23.35 -8.39
N ILE A 79 2.38 23.63 -7.78
CA ILE A 79 3.28 22.61 -7.20
C ILE A 79 2.57 21.72 -6.18
N GLY A 80 1.68 22.27 -5.35
CA GLY A 80 0.88 21.47 -4.43
C GLY A 80 0.10 20.36 -5.14
N LEU A 81 -0.59 20.71 -6.25
CA LEU A 81 -1.30 19.74 -7.07
C LEU A 81 -0.34 18.72 -7.72
N CYS A 82 0.83 19.17 -8.18
CA CYS A 82 1.85 18.26 -8.74
C CYS A 82 2.28 17.20 -7.71
N ILE A 83 2.49 17.61 -6.46
CA ILE A 83 2.88 16.72 -5.36
C ILE A 83 1.75 15.75 -5.01
N ILE A 84 0.50 16.21 -4.98
CA ILE A 84 -0.68 15.37 -4.77
C ILE A 84 -0.79 14.30 -5.87
N LEU A 85 -0.69 14.68 -7.13
CA LEU A 85 -0.73 13.73 -8.25
C LEU A 85 0.45 12.75 -8.21
N LEU A 86 1.62 13.23 -7.85
CA LEU A 86 2.79 12.36 -7.68
C LEU A 86 2.58 11.36 -6.54
N ALA A 87 2.07 11.82 -5.38
CA ALA A 87 1.75 10.97 -4.24
C ALA A 87 0.67 9.94 -4.58
N LEU A 88 -0.33 10.32 -5.36
CA LEU A 88 -1.36 9.42 -5.85
C LEU A 88 -0.75 8.34 -6.77
N CYS A 89 -0.01 8.71 -7.81
CA CYS A 89 0.59 7.77 -8.75
C CYS A 89 1.58 6.82 -8.06
N VAL A 90 2.46 7.35 -7.22
CA VAL A 90 3.46 6.55 -6.49
C VAL A 90 2.78 5.72 -5.41
N GLY A 91 1.83 6.30 -4.67
CA GLY A 91 1.09 5.63 -3.60
C GLY A 91 0.21 4.47 -4.07
N MET A 92 -0.24 4.47 -5.32
CA MET A 92 -0.96 3.33 -5.91
C MET A 92 -0.07 2.11 -6.13
N THR A 93 1.23 2.29 -6.25
CA THR A 93 2.16 1.24 -6.69
C THR A 93 3.21 0.87 -5.64
N THR A 94 3.50 1.77 -4.69
CA THR A 94 4.56 1.60 -3.71
C THR A 94 4.00 1.61 -2.29
N TRP A 95 4.66 0.93 -1.39
CA TRP A 95 4.35 1.00 0.04
C TRP A 95 4.58 2.41 0.57
N PHE A 96 3.79 2.82 1.56
CA PHE A 96 3.87 4.14 2.17
C PHE A 96 5.30 4.59 2.46
N ALA A 97 6.09 3.74 3.15
CA ALA A 97 7.48 4.07 3.51
C ALA A 97 8.37 4.28 2.27
N VAL A 98 8.21 3.47 1.23
CA VAL A 98 8.96 3.60 -0.03
C VAL A 98 8.54 4.87 -0.77
N GLY A 99 7.23 5.11 -0.89
CA GLY A 99 6.69 6.33 -1.50
C GLY A 99 7.17 7.59 -0.79
N LEU A 100 7.18 7.57 0.56
CA LEU A 100 7.71 8.65 1.38
C LEU A 100 9.18 8.93 1.07
N LEU A 101 10.03 7.89 1.10
CA LEU A 101 11.46 8.04 0.81
C LEU A 101 11.74 8.56 -0.60
N LEU A 102 10.89 8.22 -1.57
CA LEU A 102 11.04 8.69 -2.95
C LEU A 102 10.61 10.14 -3.15
N ILE A 103 9.48 10.52 -2.56
CA ILE A 103 8.86 11.82 -2.83
C ILE A 103 9.38 12.90 -1.89
N LEU A 104 9.75 12.57 -0.64
CA LEU A 104 10.18 13.54 0.35
C LEU A 104 11.35 14.41 -0.11
N PRO A 105 12.45 13.90 -0.70
CA PRO A 105 13.52 14.72 -1.23
C PRO A 105 13.05 15.69 -2.32
N ILE A 106 12.10 15.27 -3.17
CA ILE A 106 11.51 16.11 -4.21
C ILE A 106 10.73 17.27 -3.57
N VAL A 107 9.91 16.97 -2.56
CA VAL A 107 9.14 17.99 -1.82
C VAL A 107 10.04 18.99 -1.12
N ILE A 108 11.13 18.53 -0.48
CA ILE A 108 12.12 19.40 0.17
C ILE A 108 12.74 20.35 -0.85
N THR A 109 13.14 19.84 -2.00
CA THR A 109 13.73 20.63 -3.08
C THR A 109 12.75 21.67 -3.60
N LEU A 110 11.52 21.24 -3.90
CA LEU A 110 10.47 22.13 -4.40
C LEU A 110 10.08 23.22 -3.37
N ALA A 111 10.01 22.88 -2.09
CA ALA A 111 9.75 23.86 -1.03
C ALA A 111 10.82 24.96 -1.00
N LYS A 112 12.10 24.57 -1.13
CA LYS A 112 13.22 25.52 -1.18
C LYS A 112 13.22 26.39 -2.43
N GLU A 113 13.01 25.79 -3.60
CA GLU A 113 13.01 26.49 -4.89
C GLU A 113 11.85 27.47 -5.04
N THR A 114 10.69 27.15 -4.47
CA THR A 114 9.47 27.96 -4.61
C THR A 114 9.19 28.88 -3.44
N GLY A 115 9.93 28.74 -2.34
CA GLY A 115 9.69 29.48 -1.10
C GLY A 115 8.37 29.13 -0.39
N LYS A 116 7.66 28.09 -0.84
CA LYS A 116 6.39 27.65 -0.21
C LYS A 116 6.68 26.95 1.12
N PRO A 117 5.82 27.10 2.14
CA PRO A 117 5.97 26.39 3.41
C PRO A 117 6.03 24.88 3.19
N PHE A 118 7.04 24.22 3.76
CA PHE A 118 7.24 22.78 3.63
C PHE A 118 6.01 21.97 4.07
N LEU A 119 5.38 22.36 5.18
CA LEU A 119 4.17 21.67 5.70
C LEU A 119 3.02 21.72 4.71
N LEU A 120 2.85 22.82 3.97
CA LEU A 120 1.80 22.95 2.95
C LEU A 120 1.95 21.94 1.82
N LEU A 121 3.16 21.45 1.57
CA LEU A 121 3.46 20.48 0.52
C LEU A 121 3.53 19.05 1.04
N VAL A 122 4.06 18.85 2.26
CA VAL A 122 4.27 17.51 2.81
C VAL A 122 3.00 16.90 3.39
N LEU A 123 2.12 17.69 4.01
CA LEU A 123 0.88 17.15 4.61
C LEU A 123 -0.06 16.52 3.58
N PRO A 124 -0.39 17.19 2.45
CA PRO A 124 -1.15 16.55 1.40
C PRO A 124 -0.46 15.30 0.83
N MET A 125 0.85 15.34 0.64
CA MET A 125 1.62 14.17 0.20
C MET A 125 1.42 12.98 1.14
N LEU A 126 1.59 13.19 2.44
CA LEU A 126 1.45 12.13 3.45
C LEU A 126 0.03 11.58 3.49
N SER A 127 -0.97 12.47 3.41
CA SER A 127 -2.37 12.07 3.40
C SER A 127 -2.71 11.19 2.19
N PHE A 128 -2.32 11.60 0.99
CA PHE A 128 -2.56 10.81 -0.23
C PHE A 128 -1.80 9.48 -0.21
N LEU A 129 -0.53 9.45 0.20
CA LEU A 129 0.22 8.21 0.36
C LEU A 129 -0.44 7.26 1.37
N SER A 130 -0.89 7.79 2.51
CA SER A 130 -1.52 7.00 3.58
C SER A 130 -2.84 6.39 3.13
N VAL A 131 -3.70 7.20 2.52
CA VAL A 131 -5.01 6.76 2.03
C VAL A 131 -4.86 5.73 0.90
N MET A 132 -3.95 5.95 -0.04
CA MET A 132 -3.69 4.98 -1.11
C MET A 132 -3.15 3.67 -0.54
N HIS A 133 -2.23 3.73 0.43
CA HIS A 133 -1.71 2.53 1.07
C HIS A 133 -2.80 1.72 1.81
N GLY A 134 -3.75 2.40 2.45
CA GLY A 134 -4.82 1.75 3.21
C GLY A 134 -5.97 1.21 2.36
N LEU A 135 -6.26 1.82 1.20
CA LEU A 135 -7.46 1.50 0.42
C LEU A 135 -7.17 0.84 -0.94
N MET A 136 -5.97 1.06 -1.50
CA MET A 136 -5.70 0.69 -2.90
C MET A 136 -4.96 -0.65 -3.00
N PRO A 137 -5.48 -1.63 -3.79
CA PRO A 137 -4.64 -2.73 -4.27
C PRO A 137 -3.47 -2.21 -5.13
N PRO A 138 -2.31 -2.82 -5.13
CA PRO A 138 -1.98 -4.17 -4.62
C PRO A 138 -1.45 -4.22 -3.17
N HIS A 139 -1.76 -3.24 -2.34
CA HIS A 139 -1.31 -3.27 -0.94
C HIS A 139 -1.91 -4.46 -0.19
N PRO A 140 -1.15 -5.09 0.74
CA PRO A 140 -1.56 -6.33 1.40
C PRO A 140 -2.89 -6.25 2.13
N GLY A 141 -3.16 -5.16 2.86
CA GLY A 141 -4.40 -4.98 3.60
C GLY A 141 -5.64 -5.05 2.72
N PRO A 142 -5.79 -4.17 1.72
CA PRO A 142 -6.89 -4.23 0.75
C PRO A 142 -7.01 -5.57 0.02
N VAL A 143 -5.89 -6.17 -0.42
CA VAL A 143 -5.92 -7.44 -1.16
C VAL A 143 -6.44 -8.58 -0.28
N ILE A 144 -6.00 -8.67 0.99
CA ILE A 144 -6.50 -9.68 1.93
C ILE A 144 -7.99 -9.47 2.21
N ALA A 145 -8.44 -8.22 2.38
CA ALA A 145 -9.84 -7.92 2.60
C ALA A 145 -10.71 -8.28 1.38
N ILE A 146 -10.24 -7.98 0.17
CA ILE A 146 -10.91 -8.34 -1.09
C ILE A 146 -11.10 -9.88 -1.18
N GLU A 147 -10.04 -10.63 -0.90
CA GLU A 147 -10.07 -12.10 -0.93
C GLU A 147 -11.03 -12.65 0.13
N ALA A 148 -10.95 -12.16 1.36
CA ALA A 148 -11.78 -12.61 2.47
C ALA A 148 -13.28 -12.34 2.24
N LEU A 149 -13.61 -11.20 1.64
CA LEU A 149 -14.98 -10.77 1.35
C LEU A 149 -15.47 -11.24 -0.03
N LYS A 150 -14.63 -11.89 -0.81
CA LYS A 150 -14.90 -12.26 -2.22
C LYS A 150 -15.39 -11.06 -3.04
N ALA A 151 -14.81 -9.90 -2.79
CA ALA A 151 -15.18 -8.67 -3.46
C ALA A 151 -14.53 -8.56 -4.85
N ASP A 152 -15.18 -7.81 -5.75
CA ASP A 152 -14.62 -7.51 -7.06
C ASP A 152 -13.50 -6.47 -6.95
N MET A 153 -12.27 -6.86 -7.32
CA MET A 153 -11.09 -6.00 -7.21
C MET A 153 -11.21 -4.70 -7.99
N GLY A 154 -11.80 -4.75 -9.20
CA GLY A 154 -11.98 -3.57 -10.04
C GLY A 154 -12.92 -2.54 -9.39
N LYS A 155 -14.01 -3.02 -8.78
CA LYS A 155 -14.92 -2.16 -8.01
C LYS A 155 -14.26 -1.57 -6.78
N VAL A 156 -13.42 -2.35 -6.08
CA VAL A 156 -12.69 -1.83 -4.92
C VAL A 156 -11.70 -0.74 -5.34
N ILE A 157 -10.96 -0.93 -6.42
CA ILE A 157 -10.07 0.11 -6.99
C ILE A 157 -10.86 1.38 -7.32
N LEU A 158 -11.99 1.25 -8.01
CA LEU A 158 -12.85 2.39 -8.35
C LEU A 158 -13.31 3.15 -7.10
N TRP A 159 -13.85 2.44 -6.12
CA TRP A 159 -14.31 3.06 -4.88
C TRP A 159 -13.18 3.60 -4.01
N ALA A 160 -12.00 2.97 -4.03
CA ALA A 160 -10.81 3.49 -3.37
C ALA A 160 -10.39 4.85 -3.93
N LEU A 161 -10.53 5.06 -5.25
CA LEU A 161 -10.29 6.38 -5.86
C LEU A 161 -11.42 7.38 -5.52
N VAL A 162 -12.67 6.97 -5.69
CA VAL A 162 -13.85 7.84 -5.47
C VAL A 162 -13.94 8.33 -4.02
N LEU A 163 -13.64 7.48 -3.04
CA LEU A 163 -13.68 7.81 -1.63
C LEU A 163 -12.32 8.30 -1.11
N GLY A 164 -11.24 7.67 -1.56
CA GLY A 164 -9.89 7.96 -1.07
C GLY A 164 -9.39 9.35 -1.45
N ILE A 165 -9.66 9.80 -2.67
CA ILE A 165 -9.24 11.15 -3.10
C ILE A 165 -9.88 12.26 -2.26
N PRO A 166 -11.23 12.30 -2.05
CA PRO A 166 -11.83 13.28 -1.16
C PRO A 166 -11.35 13.19 0.28
N VAL A 167 -11.22 11.98 0.84
CA VAL A 167 -10.71 11.78 2.20
C VAL A 167 -9.29 12.32 2.34
N ALA A 168 -8.40 11.99 1.41
CA ALA A 168 -7.03 12.49 1.42
C ALA A 168 -6.97 14.02 1.26
N ALA A 169 -7.84 14.59 0.43
CA ALA A 169 -7.92 16.04 0.22
C ALA A 169 -8.43 16.79 1.46
N ILE A 170 -9.32 16.19 2.25
CA ILE A 170 -9.83 16.78 3.50
C ILE A 170 -8.79 16.65 4.63
N ALA A 171 -8.09 15.52 4.69
CA ALA A 171 -7.14 15.23 5.77
C ALA A 171 -5.75 15.87 5.58
N GLY A 172 -5.42 16.30 4.37
CA GLY A 172 -4.08 16.75 4.00
C GLY A 172 -3.78 18.25 4.12
N PRO A 173 -4.72 19.17 3.91
CA PRO A 173 -4.48 20.63 4.00
C PRO A 173 -4.23 21.13 5.40
#